data_7d0717c30b57050109053bab65aa7cf9
#
_entry.id   7d0717c30b57050109053bab65aa7cf9
#
_cell.length_a   1.000
_cell.length_b   1.000
_cell.length_c   1.000
_cell.angle_alpha   90.00
_cell.angle_beta   90.00
_cell.angle_gamma   90.00
#
_symmetry.space_group_name_H-M   'P 1'
#
loop_
_entity.id
_entity.type
_entity.pdbx_description
1 polymer ?
#
loop_
_entity_poly.entity_id
_entity_poly.type
_entity_poly.pdbx_seq_one_letter_code
_entity_poly.pdbx_strand_id
1 'polypeptide(L)'
;MTYTLHRLNDVVLRVEARARLDWQQWFLAASDVHLDNPHCDRGLLRAHLDEAVQRDAGILLLGDTLDLMQGRDDPRRDGGSMKPQYLLDYVDSVLEDAAKFFTPYRDRIVMISEGNHESAVRKRLGTNPTKRLADALGVQCMPYSGWLMFRLTRDEGRRGTHNTIRCYYHHGSGGGGPVTRGVIQTNRRSAMVDGAHILLSGHIHESWTVWTPRAAVNSQGTPHIIDQLHVSTGTYKNEYQGGEGYHVEKERPPKALGGTWVRLWFDGRAHGSIRYEATRA
;
A
#
# COMPACT_ATOMS: atom_id res chain seq x y z
N MET A 1 -9.43 -2.49 -16.99
CA MET A 1 -9.27 -3.35 -15.80
C MET A 1 -10.04 -4.65 -16.00
N THR A 2 -9.43 -5.75 -15.65
CA THR A 2 -10.03 -7.09 -15.78
C THR A 2 -10.73 -7.57 -14.51
N TYR A 3 -10.95 -6.67 -13.53
CA TYR A 3 -11.58 -6.97 -12.24
C TYR A 3 -12.64 -5.93 -11.84
N THR A 4 -13.51 -6.32 -10.91
CA THR A 4 -14.50 -5.45 -10.26
C THR A 4 -14.21 -5.33 -8.77
N LEU A 5 -14.59 -4.20 -8.17
CA LEU A 5 -14.40 -3.92 -6.74
C LEU A 5 -15.74 -4.03 -6.01
N HIS A 6 -15.73 -4.76 -4.88
CA HIS A 6 -16.90 -4.91 -4.02
C HIS A 6 -16.49 -4.63 -2.57
N ARG A 7 -16.99 -3.55 -2.00
CA ARG A 7 -16.82 -3.29 -0.57
C ARG A 7 -17.76 -4.19 0.22
N LEU A 8 -17.20 -5.13 0.99
CA LEU A 8 -17.99 -6.06 1.79
C LEU A 8 -18.39 -5.48 3.15
N ASN A 9 -17.49 -4.70 3.74
CA ASN A 9 -17.70 -3.93 4.98
C ASN A 9 -16.62 -2.84 5.11
N ASP A 10 -16.52 -2.21 6.27
CA ASP A 10 -15.60 -1.09 6.49
C ASP A 10 -14.12 -1.45 6.37
N VAL A 11 -13.75 -2.71 6.58
CA VAL A 11 -12.36 -3.17 6.60
C VAL A 11 -12.03 -4.21 5.52
N VAL A 12 -13.01 -4.62 4.70
CA VAL A 12 -12.81 -5.67 3.68
C VAL A 12 -13.24 -5.18 2.30
N LEU A 13 -12.30 -5.14 1.38
CA LEU A 13 -12.52 -4.86 -0.04
C LEU A 13 -12.22 -6.12 -0.85
N ARG A 14 -13.17 -6.58 -1.67
CA ARG A 14 -13.00 -7.70 -2.58
C ARG A 14 -12.69 -7.20 -3.98
N VAL A 15 -11.61 -7.73 -4.55
CA VAL A 15 -11.21 -7.57 -5.94
C VAL A 15 -11.60 -8.86 -6.65
N GLU A 16 -12.57 -8.81 -7.53
CA GLU A 16 -13.12 -10.00 -8.20
C GLU A 16 -12.76 -9.98 -9.67
N ALA A 17 -12.12 -11.05 -10.16
CA ALA A 17 -11.77 -11.22 -11.55
C ALA A 17 -12.19 -12.59 -12.08
N ARG A 18 -12.41 -12.67 -13.40
CA ARG A 18 -12.53 -13.93 -14.12
C ARG A 18 -11.17 -14.32 -14.68
N ALA A 19 -10.76 -15.54 -14.39
CA ALA A 19 -9.44 -16.04 -14.74
C ALA A 19 -9.51 -17.11 -15.82
N ARG A 20 -8.74 -16.92 -16.89
CA ARG A 20 -8.35 -17.95 -17.84
C ARG A 20 -7.01 -18.55 -17.42
N LEU A 21 -6.55 -19.59 -18.11
CA LEU A 21 -5.29 -20.29 -17.79
C LEU A 21 -4.04 -19.41 -17.85
N ASP A 22 -4.09 -18.34 -18.63
CA ASP A 22 -3.01 -17.38 -18.83
C ASP A 22 -3.19 -16.09 -18.00
N TRP A 23 -4.19 -16.07 -17.12
CA TRP A 23 -4.50 -14.88 -16.34
C TRP A 23 -3.37 -14.48 -15.41
N GLN A 24 -3.05 -13.17 -15.41
CA GLN A 24 -2.21 -12.51 -14.43
C GLN A 24 -2.71 -11.10 -14.16
N GLN A 25 -2.49 -10.60 -12.96
CA GLN A 25 -2.82 -9.25 -12.56
C GLN A 25 -1.71 -8.68 -11.69
N TRP A 26 -1.30 -7.47 -12.02
CA TRP A 26 -0.32 -6.71 -11.27
C TRP A 26 -0.99 -5.67 -10.38
N PHE A 27 -0.37 -5.39 -9.24
CA PHE A 27 -0.74 -4.29 -8.34
C PHE A 27 0.53 -3.56 -7.92
N LEU A 28 0.50 -2.22 -8.02
CA LEU A 28 1.51 -1.36 -7.41
C LEU A 28 1.08 -1.09 -5.97
N ALA A 29 1.80 -1.64 -5.01
CA ALA A 29 1.67 -1.30 -3.60
C ALA A 29 2.62 -0.13 -3.29
N ALA A 30 2.07 1.04 -3.02
CA ALA A 30 2.79 2.27 -2.69
C ALA A 30 2.35 2.78 -1.32
N SER A 31 3.30 3.12 -0.46
CA SER A 31 3.08 3.73 0.84
C SER A 31 4.07 4.88 1.03
N ASP A 32 3.83 5.69 2.05
CA ASP A 32 4.77 6.72 2.48
C ASP A 32 5.18 7.64 1.31
N VAL A 33 4.16 8.09 0.58
CA VAL A 33 4.31 8.96 -0.59
C VAL A 33 4.68 10.38 -0.16
N HIS A 34 4.03 10.88 0.91
CA HIS A 34 4.25 12.24 1.45
C HIS A 34 4.22 13.30 0.35
N LEU A 35 3.17 13.31 -0.49
CA LEU A 35 3.11 14.06 -1.74
C LEU A 35 3.36 15.56 -1.60
N ASP A 36 2.88 16.17 -0.52
CA ASP A 36 3.06 17.60 -0.22
C ASP A 36 4.43 17.93 0.39
N ASN A 37 5.22 16.93 0.79
CA ASN A 37 6.58 17.15 1.30
C ASN A 37 7.53 17.59 0.17
N PRO A 38 8.44 18.57 0.39
CA PRO A 38 9.44 18.97 -0.60
C PRO A 38 10.36 17.83 -1.06
N HIS A 39 10.64 16.87 -0.18
CA HIS A 39 11.48 15.70 -0.47
C HIS A 39 10.73 14.56 -1.17
N CYS A 40 9.44 14.71 -1.47
CA CYS A 40 8.71 13.71 -2.26
C CYS A 40 9.29 13.65 -3.68
N ASP A 41 9.80 12.49 -4.06
CA ASP A 41 10.22 12.21 -5.44
C ASP A 41 8.99 11.97 -6.33
N ARG A 42 8.33 13.06 -6.71
CA ARG A 42 7.16 13.05 -7.58
C ARG A 42 7.49 12.50 -8.97
N GLY A 43 8.76 12.59 -9.41
CA GLY A 43 9.21 12.06 -10.69
C GLY A 43 9.18 10.53 -10.67
N LEU A 44 9.78 9.91 -9.66
CA LEU A 44 9.76 8.47 -9.45
C LEU A 44 8.33 7.96 -9.26
N LEU A 45 7.53 8.65 -8.43
CA LEU A 45 6.13 8.28 -8.22
C LEU A 45 5.36 8.26 -9.55
N ARG A 46 5.50 9.33 -10.37
CA ARG A 46 4.85 9.42 -11.68
C ARG A 46 5.29 8.27 -12.59
N ALA A 47 6.59 7.97 -12.65
CA ALA A 47 7.10 6.88 -13.47
C ALA A 47 6.46 5.52 -13.09
N HIS A 48 6.33 5.22 -11.80
CA HIS A 48 5.69 3.99 -11.33
C HIS A 48 4.17 3.97 -11.61
N LEU A 49 3.50 5.12 -11.49
CA LEU A 49 2.06 5.22 -11.82
C LEU A 49 1.83 5.07 -13.34
N ASP A 50 2.69 5.64 -14.18
CA ASP A 50 2.64 5.48 -15.63
C ASP A 50 2.91 4.02 -16.01
N GLU A 51 3.86 3.35 -15.36
CA GLU A 51 4.11 1.92 -15.54
C GLU A 51 2.91 1.08 -15.08
N ALA A 52 2.21 1.48 -14.00
CA ALA A 52 0.98 0.81 -13.59
C ALA A 52 -0.11 0.90 -14.67
N VAL A 53 -0.23 2.03 -15.35
CA VAL A 53 -1.14 2.17 -16.50
C VAL A 53 -0.72 1.24 -17.64
N GLN A 54 0.57 1.21 -18.00
CA GLN A 54 1.09 0.35 -19.08
C GLN A 54 0.91 -1.14 -18.80
N ARG A 55 1.05 -1.56 -17.52
CA ARG A 55 0.86 -2.96 -17.08
C ARG A 55 -0.60 -3.34 -16.88
N ASP A 56 -1.57 -2.46 -17.07
CA ASP A 56 -2.97 -2.64 -16.66
C ASP A 56 -3.08 -3.00 -15.16
N ALA A 57 -2.19 -2.45 -14.34
CA ALA A 57 -2.09 -2.76 -12.92
C ALA A 57 -3.07 -1.94 -12.08
N GLY A 58 -3.50 -2.52 -10.95
CA GLY A 58 -4.17 -1.79 -9.89
C GLY A 58 -3.18 -1.03 -9.00
N ILE A 59 -3.58 0.08 -8.41
CA ILE A 59 -2.77 0.89 -7.50
C ILE A 59 -3.36 0.81 -6.09
N LEU A 60 -2.52 0.43 -5.13
CA LEU A 60 -2.83 0.36 -3.70
C LEU A 60 -2.04 1.44 -2.97
N LEU A 61 -2.69 2.51 -2.50
CA LEU A 61 -2.06 3.54 -1.67
C LEU A 61 -2.26 3.18 -0.20
N LEU A 62 -1.16 2.79 0.47
CA LEU A 62 -1.17 2.12 1.77
C LEU A 62 -0.84 3.06 2.96
N GLY A 63 -1.39 4.26 2.94
CA GLY A 63 -1.22 5.28 3.99
C GLY A 63 -0.01 6.19 3.79
N ASP A 64 0.00 7.28 4.54
CA ASP A 64 0.95 8.38 4.41
C ASP A 64 1.11 8.84 2.95
N THR A 65 -0.03 8.90 2.24
CA THR A 65 -0.11 9.48 0.90
C THR A 65 0.19 10.98 0.95
N LEU A 66 -0.23 11.61 2.05
CA LEU A 66 -0.01 13.02 2.36
C LEU A 66 0.89 13.17 3.59
N ASP A 67 1.79 14.16 3.58
CA ASP A 67 2.66 14.46 4.71
C ASP A 67 1.92 15.21 5.82
N LEU A 68 1.22 16.29 5.48
CA LEU A 68 0.34 17.08 6.34
C LEU A 68 0.99 17.52 7.68
N MET A 69 2.31 17.77 7.69
CA MET A 69 3.06 18.14 8.90
C MET A 69 3.23 19.64 9.09
N GLN A 70 2.89 20.47 8.10
CA GLN A 70 3.17 21.91 8.14
C GLN A 70 1.98 22.75 8.61
N GLY A 71 0.92 22.11 9.13
CA GLY A 71 -0.21 22.81 9.74
C GLY A 71 0.22 23.68 10.93
N ARG A 72 -0.52 24.80 11.18
CA ARG A 72 -0.15 25.81 12.18
C ARG A 72 0.14 25.23 13.57
N ASP A 73 -0.64 24.24 13.99
CA ASP A 73 -0.57 23.63 15.32
C ASP A 73 0.06 22.23 15.32
N ASP A 74 0.74 21.84 14.23
CA ASP A 74 1.45 20.56 14.21
C ASP A 74 2.82 20.69 14.89
N PRO A 75 3.09 19.93 15.98
CA PRO A 75 4.37 19.99 16.70
C PRO A 75 5.56 19.51 15.85
N ARG A 76 5.31 18.88 14.70
CA ARG A 76 6.35 18.42 13.77
C ARG A 76 6.70 19.46 12.72
N ARG A 77 6.02 20.62 12.75
CA ARG A 77 6.26 21.72 11.80
C ARG A 77 7.69 22.23 11.95
N ASP A 78 8.42 22.27 10.84
CA ASP A 78 9.79 22.80 10.77
C ASP A 78 9.88 24.23 10.22
N GLY A 79 8.76 24.80 9.75
CA GLY A 79 8.67 26.16 9.23
C GLY A 79 9.33 26.40 7.87
N GLY A 80 10.20 25.51 7.40
CA GLY A 80 10.96 25.67 6.15
C GLY A 80 10.47 24.79 4.98
N SER A 81 9.75 23.72 5.29
CA SER A 81 9.38 22.70 4.32
C SER A 81 8.04 22.96 3.61
N MET A 82 7.38 24.09 3.88
CA MET A 82 6.08 24.39 3.25
C MET A 82 6.26 24.99 1.85
N LYS A 83 5.66 24.34 0.86
CA LYS A 83 5.62 24.92 -0.49
C LYS A 83 4.78 26.20 -0.51
N PRO A 84 5.17 27.24 -1.29
CA PRO A 84 4.47 28.53 -1.32
C PRO A 84 2.97 28.43 -1.63
N GLN A 85 2.56 27.47 -2.47
CA GLN A 85 1.16 27.25 -2.82
C GLN A 85 0.28 26.78 -1.65
N TYR A 86 0.86 26.35 -0.53
CA TYR A 86 0.12 25.84 0.63
C TYR A 86 0.01 26.86 1.79
N LEU A 87 0.45 28.10 1.60
CA LEU A 87 0.59 29.07 2.70
C LEU A 87 -0.72 29.52 3.35
N LEU A 88 -1.82 29.57 2.61
CA LEU A 88 -3.11 30.10 3.11
C LEU A 88 -3.99 28.96 3.67
N ASP A 89 -4.52 28.12 2.83
CA ASP A 89 -5.44 27.06 3.20
C ASP A 89 -4.74 25.71 3.09
N TYR A 90 -3.83 25.46 4.04
CA TYR A 90 -2.84 24.36 3.95
C TYR A 90 -3.47 23.01 3.61
N VAL A 91 -4.42 22.53 4.42
CA VAL A 91 -5.00 21.20 4.22
C VAL A 91 -5.77 21.11 2.90
N ASP A 92 -6.52 22.15 2.56
CA ASP A 92 -7.33 22.18 1.33
C ASP A 92 -6.43 22.26 0.09
N SER A 93 -5.41 23.12 0.11
CA SER A 93 -4.43 23.21 -0.98
C SER A 93 -3.65 21.91 -1.21
N VAL A 94 -3.29 21.19 -0.12
CA VAL A 94 -2.64 19.88 -0.23
C VAL A 94 -3.58 18.86 -0.86
N LEU A 95 -4.84 18.86 -0.46
CA LEU A 95 -5.83 17.92 -1.01
C LEU A 95 -6.13 18.19 -2.48
N GLU A 96 -6.22 19.47 -2.87
CA GLU A 96 -6.41 19.88 -4.28
C GLU A 96 -5.22 19.47 -5.16
N ASP A 97 -3.99 19.73 -4.70
CA ASP A 97 -2.77 19.30 -5.41
C ASP A 97 -2.69 17.78 -5.55
N ALA A 98 -3.02 17.03 -4.48
CA ALA A 98 -3.06 15.58 -4.51
C ALA A 98 -4.14 15.04 -5.45
N ALA A 99 -5.35 15.59 -5.39
CA ALA A 99 -6.42 15.21 -6.29
C ALA A 99 -6.04 15.44 -7.75
N LYS A 100 -5.47 16.63 -8.05
CA LYS A 100 -4.96 16.94 -9.40
C LYS A 100 -3.85 15.97 -9.85
N PHE A 101 -2.94 15.63 -8.94
CA PHE A 101 -1.83 14.71 -9.25
C PHE A 101 -2.32 13.30 -9.57
N PHE A 102 -3.28 12.77 -8.79
CA PHE A 102 -3.75 11.39 -8.94
C PHE A 102 -4.92 11.24 -9.94
N THR A 103 -5.58 12.31 -10.37
CA THR A 103 -6.71 12.26 -11.32
C THR A 103 -6.40 11.46 -12.59
N PRO A 104 -5.22 11.56 -13.25
CA PRO A 104 -4.91 10.76 -14.43
C PRO A 104 -4.89 9.24 -14.17
N TYR A 105 -4.72 8.84 -12.91
CA TYR A 105 -4.56 7.44 -12.49
C TYR A 105 -5.78 6.89 -11.75
N ARG A 106 -6.83 7.71 -11.51
CA ARG A 106 -7.97 7.36 -10.65
C ARG A 106 -8.63 6.04 -11.01
N ASP A 107 -8.74 5.73 -12.30
CA ASP A 107 -9.37 4.50 -12.78
C ASP A 107 -8.54 3.24 -12.47
N ARG A 108 -7.29 3.41 -12.04
CA ARG A 108 -6.39 2.34 -11.60
C ARG A 108 -6.28 2.24 -10.08
N ILE A 109 -6.67 3.28 -9.35
CA ILE A 109 -6.59 3.29 -7.88
C ILE A 109 -7.68 2.37 -7.33
N VAL A 110 -7.25 1.24 -6.77
CA VAL A 110 -8.12 0.27 -6.10
C VAL A 110 -8.58 0.81 -4.76
N MET A 111 -7.66 1.43 -4.01
CA MET A 111 -7.95 2.02 -2.71
C MET A 111 -6.90 3.03 -2.28
N ILE A 112 -7.31 3.93 -1.40
CA ILE A 112 -6.44 4.78 -0.58
C ILE A 112 -6.72 4.43 0.88
N SER A 113 -5.72 4.01 1.65
CA SER A 113 -5.87 3.78 3.08
C SER A 113 -5.24 4.88 3.92
N GLU A 114 -5.70 5.00 5.16
CA GLU A 114 -5.19 5.99 6.12
C GLU A 114 -3.81 5.57 6.64
N GLY A 115 -2.88 6.53 6.76
CA GLY A 115 -1.63 6.39 7.49
C GLY A 115 -1.62 7.22 8.77
N ASN A 116 -0.48 7.28 9.46
CA ASN A 116 -0.38 8.03 10.72
C ASN A 116 -0.38 9.55 10.52
N HIS A 117 0.05 10.05 9.37
CA HIS A 117 -0.01 11.46 9.03
C HIS A 117 -1.45 11.93 8.88
N GLU A 118 -2.24 11.26 8.07
CA GLU A 118 -3.66 11.57 7.89
C GLU A 118 -4.46 11.34 9.18
N SER A 119 -4.16 10.27 9.94
CA SER A 119 -4.86 9.99 11.20
C SER A 119 -4.56 11.05 12.29
N ALA A 120 -3.35 11.64 12.27
CA ALA A 120 -3.01 12.74 13.16
C ALA A 120 -3.86 13.98 12.87
N VAL A 121 -4.03 14.34 11.60
CA VAL A 121 -4.91 15.45 11.19
C VAL A 121 -6.35 15.16 11.57
N ARG A 122 -6.85 13.94 11.32
CA ARG A 122 -8.20 13.55 11.69
C ARG A 122 -8.46 13.70 13.19
N LYS A 123 -7.51 13.27 14.03
CA LYS A 123 -7.64 13.38 15.50
C LYS A 123 -7.56 14.82 16.01
N ARG A 124 -6.74 15.68 15.39
CA ARG A 124 -6.51 17.06 15.84
C ARG A 124 -7.54 18.04 15.29
N LEU A 125 -7.89 17.91 14.01
CA LEU A 125 -8.71 18.88 13.29
C LEU A 125 -10.13 18.39 13.01
N GLY A 126 -10.46 17.13 13.34
CA GLY A 126 -11.80 16.57 13.10
C GLY A 126 -12.15 16.39 11.62
N THR A 127 -11.17 16.48 10.71
CA THR A 127 -11.35 16.22 9.27
C THR A 127 -10.57 14.99 8.85
N ASN A 128 -11.10 14.21 7.91
CA ASN A 128 -10.44 13.00 7.40
C ASN A 128 -9.85 13.27 6.00
N PRO A 129 -8.53 13.57 5.89
CA PRO A 129 -7.90 13.88 4.61
C PRO A 129 -7.95 12.72 3.62
N THR A 130 -7.76 11.48 4.09
CA THR A 130 -7.82 10.28 3.25
C THR A 130 -9.18 10.13 2.59
N LYS A 131 -10.26 10.30 3.40
CA LYS A 131 -11.62 10.23 2.86
C LYS A 131 -11.89 11.35 1.85
N ARG A 132 -11.49 12.57 2.15
CA ARG A 132 -11.68 13.72 1.25
C ARG A 132 -10.96 13.52 -0.09
N LEU A 133 -9.72 13.02 -0.07
CA LEU A 133 -8.97 12.71 -1.29
C LEU A 133 -9.64 11.58 -2.07
N ALA A 134 -10.04 10.50 -1.39
CA ALA A 134 -10.72 9.37 -2.02
C ALA A 134 -12.06 9.78 -2.65
N ASP A 135 -12.86 10.61 -1.96
CA ASP A 135 -14.12 11.15 -2.48
C ASP A 135 -13.88 12.03 -3.73
N ALA A 136 -12.85 12.89 -3.70
CA ALA A 136 -12.50 13.75 -4.84
C ALA A 136 -12.07 12.95 -6.09
N LEU A 137 -11.44 11.80 -5.89
CA LEU A 137 -11.02 10.88 -6.97
C LEU A 137 -12.10 9.86 -7.36
N GLY A 138 -13.15 9.68 -6.55
CA GLY A 138 -14.16 8.65 -6.75
C GLY A 138 -13.66 7.23 -6.50
N VAL A 139 -12.72 7.04 -5.56
CA VAL A 139 -12.08 5.74 -5.27
C VAL A 139 -12.40 5.23 -3.85
N GLN A 140 -12.03 3.98 -3.55
CA GLN A 140 -12.29 3.40 -2.25
C GLN A 140 -11.40 3.99 -1.16
N CYS A 141 -12.01 4.56 -0.12
CA CYS A 141 -11.34 4.96 1.11
C CYS A 141 -11.35 3.80 2.10
N MET A 142 -10.19 3.37 2.53
CA MET A 142 -10.02 2.25 3.46
C MET A 142 -9.34 2.72 4.76
N PRO A 143 -9.58 2.05 5.89
CA PRO A 143 -8.97 2.41 7.17
C PRO A 143 -7.47 2.10 7.21
N TYR A 144 -6.85 2.38 8.36
CA TYR A 144 -5.42 2.17 8.65
C TYR A 144 -4.96 0.72 8.42
N SER A 145 -5.84 -0.23 8.61
CA SER A 145 -5.63 -1.66 8.35
C SER A 145 -6.90 -2.31 7.85
N GLY A 146 -6.76 -3.39 7.10
CA GLY A 146 -7.90 -4.12 6.56
C GLY A 146 -7.47 -5.26 5.65
N TRP A 147 -8.42 -5.70 4.84
CA TRP A 147 -8.24 -6.86 3.98
C TRP A 147 -8.58 -6.56 2.53
N LEU A 148 -7.75 -7.07 1.65
CA LEU A 148 -8.05 -7.23 0.23
C LEU A 148 -8.26 -8.72 -0.04
N MET A 149 -9.42 -9.05 -0.57
CA MET A 149 -9.76 -10.42 -0.98
C MET A 149 -9.71 -10.51 -2.51
N PHE A 150 -8.64 -11.05 -3.06
CA PHE A 150 -8.54 -11.31 -4.49
C PHE A 150 -9.27 -12.61 -4.80
N ARG A 151 -10.51 -12.50 -5.27
CA ARG A 151 -11.36 -13.63 -5.62
C ARG A 151 -11.35 -13.87 -7.13
N LEU A 152 -10.87 -15.04 -7.52
CA LEU A 152 -10.81 -15.44 -8.91
C LEU A 152 -11.82 -16.54 -9.19
N THR A 153 -12.67 -16.31 -10.18
CA THR A 153 -13.62 -17.28 -10.70
C THR A 153 -13.06 -17.83 -12.01
N ARG A 154 -13.00 -19.15 -12.15
CA ARG A 154 -12.55 -19.77 -13.42
C ARG A 154 -13.64 -19.65 -14.48
N ASP A 155 -13.24 -19.24 -15.68
CA ASP A 155 -14.15 -19.20 -16.85
C ASP A 155 -14.46 -20.62 -17.38
N GLU A 156 -13.54 -21.56 -17.19
CA GLU A 156 -13.66 -22.95 -17.65
C GLU A 156 -13.70 -23.90 -16.45
N GLY A 157 -14.77 -24.67 -16.33
CA GLY A 157 -14.91 -25.70 -15.30
C GLY A 157 -16.25 -25.72 -14.58
N ARG A 158 -16.40 -26.60 -13.59
CA ARG A 158 -17.62 -26.70 -12.77
C ARG A 158 -17.98 -25.35 -12.17
N ARG A 159 -19.22 -24.90 -12.37
CA ARG A 159 -19.78 -23.70 -11.73
C ARG A 159 -19.44 -23.69 -10.23
N GLY A 160 -18.79 -22.62 -9.77
CA GLY A 160 -18.57 -22.38 -8.35
C GLY A 160 -17.16 -22.61 -7.81
N THR A 161 -16.17 -22.96 -8.65
CA THR A 161 -14.78 -23.04 -8.18
C THR A 161 -14.18 -21.64 -8.07
N HIS A 162 -14.02 -21.17 -6.84
CA HIS A 162 -13.38 -19.88 -6.55
C HIS A 162 -12.07 -20.11 -5.82
N ASN A 163 -11.03 -19.44 -6.25
CA ASN A 163 -9.78 -19.33 -5.53
C ASN A 163 -9.68 -17.92 -4.93
N THR A 164 -9.31 -17.82 -3.67
CA THR A 164 -9.20 -16.54 -2.98
C THR A 164 -7.84 -16.39 -2.35
N ILE A 165 -7.11 -15.35 -2.74
CA ILE A 165 -5.92 -14.87 -2.01
C ILE A 165 -6.37 -13.78 -1.05
N ARG A 166 -6.07 -13.95 0.22
CA ARG A 166 -6.35 -12.98 1.27
C ARG A 166 -5.08 -12.18 1.55
N CYS A 167 -5.17 -10.89 1.32
CA CYS A 167 -4.11 -9.95 1.62
C CYS A 167 -4.54 -9.09 2.81
N TYR A 168 -3.80 -9.13 3.90
CA TYR A 168 -3.93 -8.19 5.00
C TYR A 168 -3.00 -7.02 4.75
N TYR A 169 -3.51 -5.80 4.84
CA TYR A 169 -2.68 -4.61 4.84
C TYR A 169 -2.78 -3.88 6.17
N HIS A 170 -1.70 -3.25 6.56
CA HIS A 170 -1.61 -2.38 7.72
C HIS A 170 -0.55 -1.32 7.43
N HIS A 171 -0.88 -0.03 7.56
CA HIS A 171 0.11 1.01 7.24
C HIS A 171 1.44 0.77 7.94
N GLY A 172 1.43 0.39 9.18
CA GLY A 172 2.62 0.07 9.96
C GLY A 172 2.62 0.75 11.31
N SER A 173 3.62 0.46 12.11
CA SER A 173 3.84 1.09 13.42
C SER A 173 5.26 0.86 13.89
N GLY A 174 5.76 1.74 14.78
CA GLY A 174 7.10 1.64 15.36
C GLY A 174 8.20 2.15 14.42
N GLY A 175 9.45 1.85 14.74
CA GLY A 175 10.60 2.27 13.95
C GLY A 175 11.32 1.10 13.29
N GLY A 176 11.91 1.34 12.12
CA GLY A 176 12.91 0.46 11.52
C GLY A 176 14.27 0.73 12.17
N GLY A 177 14.65 0.00 13.22
CA GLY A 177 16.01 0.10 13.77
C GLY A 177 17.06 -0.24 12.69
N PRO A 178 18.28 0.34 12.76
CA PRO A 178 19.27 0.24 11.70
C PRO A 178 19.72 -1.21 11.43
N VAL A 179 19.64 -2.09 12.42
CA VAL A 179 20.02 -3.50 12.31
C VAL A 179 18.90 -4.36 11.77
N THR A 180 17.69 -4.26 12.35
CA THR A 180 16.57 -5.14 12.00
C THR A 180 15.73 -4.60 10.84
N ARG A 181 15.83 -3.31 10.54
CA ARG A 181 15.05 -2.62 9.49
C ARG A 181 13.56 -2.94 9.54
N GLY A 182 13.04 -3.22 10.73
CA GLY A 182 11.63 -3.58 10.95
C GLY A 182 11.23 -5.00 10.54
N VAL A 183 12.14 -5.82 10.01
CA VAL A 183 11.84 -7.20 9.60
C VAL A 183 11.30 -8.05 10.75
N ILE A 184 11.70 -7.79 11.99
CA ILE A 184 11.20 -8.49 13.18
C ILE A 184 9.66 -8.40 13.35
N GLN A 185 9.02 -7.40 12.74
CA GLN A 185 7.57 -7.27 12.76
C GLN A 185 6.87 -8.40 11.97
N THR A 186 7.56 -9.10 11.07
CA THR A 186 6.99 -10.23 10.34
C THR A 186 6.54 -11.33 11.30
N ASN A 187 7.38 -11.69 12.29
CA ASN A 187 7.06 -12.72 13.29
C ASN A 187 5.85 -12.31 14.14
N ARG A 188 5.78 -11.05 14.57
CA ARG A 188 4.64 -10.55 15.34
C ARG A 188 3.35 -10.59 14.51
N ARG A 189 3.40 -10.16 13.26
CA ARG A 189 2.23 -10.17 12.37
C ARG A 189 1.79 -11.60 12.04
N SER A 190 2.72 -12.51 11.81
CA SER A 190 2.41 -13.94 11.60
C SER A 190 1.68 -14.58 12.78
N ALA A 191 1.98 -14.11 14.01
CA ALA A 191 1.28 -14.58 15.21
C ALA A 191 -0.10 -13.94 15.41
N MET A 192 -0.29 -12.71 14.93
CA MET A 192 -1.52 -11.94 15.15
C MET A 192 -2.55 -12.08 14.02
N VAL A 193 -2.09 -12.34 12.78
CA VAL A 193 -2.95 -12.32 11.60
C VAL A 193 -3.06 -13.72 11.04
N ASP A 194 -4.21 -14.34 11.27
CA ASP A 194 -4.52 -15.66 10.73
C ASP A 194 -5.18 -15.57 9.35
N GLY A 195 -4.92 -16.57 8.52
CA GLY A 195 -5.57 -16.74 7.22
C GLY A 195 -5.10 -15.80 6.11
N ALA A 196 -4.13 -14.89 6.34
CA ALA A 196 -3.54 -14.07 5.28
C ALA A 196 -2.48 -14.86 4.50
N HIS A 197 -2.47 -14.68 3.17
CA HIS A 197 -1.42 -15.18 2.28
C HIS A 197 -0.37 -14.10 2.02
N ILE A 198 -0.78 -12.83 1.95
CA ILE A 198 0.08 -11.67 1.73
C ILE A 198 -0.18 -10.67 2.86
N LEU A 199 0.89 -10.09 3.40
CA LEU A 199 0.82 -8.97 4.35
C LEU A 199 1.60 -7.78 3.78
N LEU A 200 0.90 -6.68 3.52
CA LEU A 200 1.48 -5.44 3.01
C LEU A 200 1.63 -4.42 4.13
N SER A 201 2.74 -3.69 4.14
CA SER A 201 2.97 -2.61 5.10
C SER A 201 3.89 -1.51 4.55
N GLY A 202 3.81 -0.33 5.17
CA GLY A 202 4.66 0.82 4.98
C GLY A 202 5.22 1.35 6.29
N HIS A 203 5.20 2.68 6.49
CA HIS A 203 5.53 3.43 7.70
C HIS A 203 7.02 3.53 8.04
N ILE A 204 7.76 2.46 7.93
CA ILE A 204 9.18 2.41 8.33
C ILE A 204 10.14 2.85 7.22
N HIS A 205 9.62 3.14 6.03
CA HIS A 205 10.35 3.53 4.84
C HIS A 205 11.44 2.52 4.41
N GLU A 206 11.27 1.25 4.78
CA GLU A 206 12.17 0.16 4.36
C GLU A 206 11.48 -0.72 3.34
N SER A 207 12.21 -1.20 2.34
CA SER A 207 11.70 -2.13 1.33
C SER A 207 12.31 -3.51 1.52
N TRP A 208 11.46 -4.50 1.76
CA TRP A 208 11.86 -5.89 1.87
C TRP A 208 10.68 -6.84 1.65
N THR A 209 10.99 -8.08 1.29
CA THR A 209 10.05 -9.19 1.20
C THR A 209 10.58 -10.35 2.02
N VAL A 210 9.71 -10.97 2.82
CA VAL A 210 10.06 -12.13 3.67
C VAL A 210 8.95 -13.18 3.56
N TRP A 211 9.34 -14.41 3.31
CA TRP A 211 8.45 -15.56 3.38
C TRP A 211 8.51 -16.20 4.75
N THR A 212 7.35 -16.41 5.36
CA THR A 212 7.22 -17.13 6.64
C THR A 212 6.36 -18.36 6.43
N PRO A 213 6.95 -19.57 6.30
CA PRO A 213 6.19 -20.79 6.19
C PRO A 213 5.54 -21.16 7.53
N ARG A 214 4.28 -21.61 7.47
CA ARG A 214 3.50 -22.03 8.63
C ARG A 214 2.94 -23.44 8.39
N ALA A 215 3.12 -24.32 9.36
CA ALA A 215 2.50 -25.63 9.33
C ALA A 215 0.99 -25.51 9.62
N ALA A 216 0.19 -26.19 8.85
CA ALA A 216 -1.26 -26.24 9.00
C ALA A 216 -1.79 -27.65 8.72
N VAL A 217 -3.01 -27.92 9.16
CA VAL A 217 -3.75 -29.14 8.85
C VAL A 217 -5.11 -28.71 8.25
N ASN A 218 -5.48 -29.30 7.12
CA ASN A 218 -6.79 -29.02 6.54
C ASN A 218 -7.92 -29.78 7.26
N SER A 219 -9.17 -29.52 6.90
CA SER A 219 -10.36 -30.18 7.50
C SER A 219 -10.42 -31.69 7.29
N GLN A 220 -9.62 -32.23 6.37
CA GLN A 220 -9.51 -33.67 6.08
C GLN A 220 -8.35 -34.32 6.82
N GLY A 221 -7.65 -33.59 7.73
CA GLY A 221 -6.52 -34.08 8.49
C GLY A 221 -5.19 -34.15 7.74
N THR A 222 -5.09 -33.51 6.55
CA THR A 222 -3.84 -33.54 5.77
C THR A 222 -2.94 -32.38 6.16
N PRO A 223 -1.71 -32.64 6.65
CA PRO A 223 -0.73 -31.59 6.90
C PRO A 223 -0.28 -30.91 5.62
N HIS A 224 -0.08 -29.59 5.69
CA HIS A 224 0.46 -28.80 4.59
C HIS A 224 1.19 -27.56 5.10
N ILE A 225 1.95 -26.91 4.23
CA ILE A 225 2.61 -25.65 4.53
C ILE A 225 1.82 -24.50 3.88
N ILE A 226 1.58 -23.46 4.64
CA ILE A 226 1.05 -22.18 4.15
C ILE A 226 2.21 -21.20 4.13
N ASP A 227 2.59 -20.76 2.94
CA ASP A 227 3.60 -19.71 2.78
C ASP A 227 2.92 -18.35 2.88
N GLN A 228 3.39 -17.56 3.83
CA GLN A 228 2.91 -16.21 4.07
C GLN A 228 3.95 -15.19 3.58
N LEU A 229 3.60 -14.35 2.62
CA LEU A 229 4.47 -13.32 2.05
C LEU A 229 4.29 -12.01 2.81
N HIS A 230 5.32 -11.54 3.47
CA HIS A 230 5.39 -10.22 4.10
C HIS A 230 6.14 -9.25 3.20
N VAL A 231 5.56 -8.06 3.02
CA VAL A 231 6.09 -7.01 2.16
C VAL A 231 6.08 -5.68 2.92
N SER A 232 7.22 -5.01 2.92
CA SER A 232 7.34 -3.58 3.24
C SER A 232 7.67 -2.83 1.96
N THR A 233 6.92 -1.76 1.65
CA THR A 233 6.89 -1.18 0.30
C THR A 233 7.97 -0.14 0.02
N GLY A 234 8.67 0.37 1.04
CA GLY A 234 9.55 1.53 0.85
C GLY A 234 8.82 2.87 0.96
N THR A 235 9.38 3.92 0.39
CA THR A 235 8.85 5.30 0.46
C THR A 235 9.12 6.06 -0.83
N TYR A 236 8.42 7.17 -1.06
CA TYR A 236 8.73 8.15 -2.11
C TYR A 236 9.33 9.43 -1.53
N LYS A 237 9.59 9.48 -0.21
CA LYS A 237 10.23 10.61 0.46
C LYS A 237 11.74 10.44 0.47
N ASN A 238 12.45 11.19 -0.40
CA ASN A 238 13.89 11.16 -0.55
C ASN A 238 14.56 12.24 0.32
N GLU A 239 14.75 11.94 1.58
CA GLU A 239 15.39 12.87 2.54
C GLU A 239 16.92 12.82 2.50
N TYR A 240 17.52 12.10 1.56
CA TYR A 240 18.97 11.96 1.44
C TYR A 240 19.54 12.73 0.24
N GLN A 241 18.68 13.26 -0.61
CA GLN A 241 19.08 14.04 -1.77
C GLN A 241 19.56 15.44 -1.35
N GLY A 242 20.73 15.85 -1.80
CA GLY A 242 21.28 17.18 -1.54
C GLY A 242 22.13 17.30 -0.27
N GLY A 243 22.27 16.23 0.53
CA GLY A 243 23.09 16.26 1.75
C GLY A 243 22.47 17.04 2.92
N GLU A 244 21.18 17.34 2.82
CA GLU A 244 20.40 18.06 3.83
C GLU A 244 19.16 17.25 4.22
N GLY A 245 18.55 17.57 5.38
CA GLY A 245 17.33 16.98 5.86
C GLY A 245 17.50 16.12 7.11
N TYR A 246 16.36 15.80 7.72
CA TYR A 246 16.30 15.13 9.02
C TYR A 246 17.09 13.80 9.08
N HIS A 247 17.09 13.00 8.03
CA HIS A 247 17.82 11.73 8.01
C HIS A 247 19.33 11.96 7.96
N VAL A 248 19.79 12.97 7.22
CA VAL A 248 21.23 13.33 7.14
C VAL A 248 21.69 13.89 8.48
N GLU A 249 20.95 14.84 9.07
CA GLU A 249 21.26 15.45 10.37
C GLU A 249 21.32 14.43 11.52
N LYS A 250 20.51 13.37 11.45
CA LYS A 250 20.46 12.29 12.45
C LYS A 250 21.31 11.08 12.10
N GLU A 251 22.15 11.18 11.08
CA GLU A 251 23.02 10.08 10.61
C GLU A 251 22.23 8.76 10.38
N ARG A 252 21.00 8.88 9.87
CA ARG A 252 20.18 7.72 9.56
C ARG A 252 20.54 7.16 8.20
N PRO A 253 20.46 5.83 7.99
CA PRO A 253 20.74 5.25 6.68
C PRO A 253 19.75 5.71 5.62
N PRO A 254 20.17 5.82 4.34
CA PRO A 254 19.27 6.07 3.22
C PRO A 254 18.12 5.09 3.19
N LYS A 255 16.95 5.57 2.76
CA LYS A 255 15.74 4.77 2.66
C LYS A 255 15.55 4.21 1.25
N ALA A 256 14.84 3.09 1.17
CA ALA A 256 14.53 2.47 -0.11
C ALA A 256 13.41 3.25 -0.80
N LEU A 257 13.75 3.95 -1.88
CA LEU A 257 12.77 4.71 -2.66
C LEU A 257 11.95 3.78 -3.57
N GLY A 258 10.67 4.09 -3.71
CA GLY A 258 9.72 3.41 -4.59
C GLY A 258 8.74 2.50 -3.86
N GLY A 259 7.86 1.91 -4.66
CA GLY A 259 6.84 0.96 -4.22
C GLY A 259 7.27 -0.50 -4.45
N THR A 260 6.28 -1.38 -4.42
CA THR A 260 6.45 -2.80 -4.67
C THR A 260 5.39 -3.29 -5.65
N TRP A 261 5.81 -3.99 -6.67
CA TRP A 261 4.91 -4.73 -7.56
C TRP A 261 4.49 -6.02 -6.88
N VAL A 262 3.19 -6.25 -6.78
CA VAL A 262 2.58 -7.52 -6.37
C VAL A 262 1.93 -8.13 -7.60
N ARG A 263 2.34 -9.33 -7.96
CA ARG A 263 1.78 -10.10 -9.06
C ARG A 263 0.96 -11.27 -8.54
N LEU A 264 -0.21 -11.43 -9.09
CA LEU A 264 -1.04 -12.62 -8.93
C LEU A 264 -1.18 -13.29 -10.30
N TRP A 265 -1.03 -14.62 -10.36
CA TRP A 265 -1.24 -15.32 -11.62
C TRP A 265 -1.81 -16.72 -11.37
N PHE A 266 -2.42 -17.25 -12.39
CA PHE A 266 -2.99 -18.58 -12.34
C PHE A 266 -1.95 -19.61 -12.77
N ASP A 267 -1.62 -20.55 -11.88
CA ASP A 267 -0.75 -21.68 -12.19
C ASP A 267 -1.58 -22.85 -12.74
N GLY A 268 -1.67 -22.95 -14.07
CA GLY A 268 -2.42 -24.01 -14.75
C GLY A 268 -1.89 -25.42 -14.49
N ARG A 269 -0.64 -25.56 -13.99
CA ARG A 269 0.01 -26.86 -13.75
C ARG A 269 -0.35 -27.45 -12.39
N ALA A 270 -0.60 -26.63 -11.38
CA ALA A 270 -0.84 -27.04 -10.00
C ALA A 270 -2.33 -27.02 -9.65
N HIS A 271 -3.16 -27.82 -10.32
CA HIS A 271 -4.60 -27.96 -10.03
C HIS A 271 -5.36 -26.62 -9.98
N GLY A 272 -4.83 -25.60 -10.66
CA GLY A 272 -5.48 -24.31 -10.75
C GLY A 272 -5.34 -23.43 -9.49
N SER A 273 -4.20 -23.45 -8.85
CA SER A 273 -3.90 -22.54 -7.74
C SER A 273 -3.48 -21.15 -8.23
N ILE A 274 -3.82 -20.13 -7.44
CA ILE A 274 -3.29 -18.79 -7.63
C ILE A 274 -1.91 -18.74 -6.97
N ARG A 275 -0.93 -18.24 -7.71
CA ARG A 275 0.40 -17.90 -7.21
C ARG A 275 0.51 -16.39 -7.01
N TYR A 276 1.45 -15.98 -6.19
CA TYR A 276 1.73 -14.59 -5.92
C TYR A 276 3.22 -14.39 -5.64
N GLU A 277 3.69 -13.22 -6.00
CA GLU A 277 5.06 -12.77 -5.76
C GLU A 277 5.08 -11.27 -5.51
N ALA A 278 6.17 -10.77 -4.97
CA ALA A 278 6.40 -9.33 -4.84
C ALA A 278 7.83 -8.99 -5.27
N THR A 279 7.97 -7.92 -6.04
CA THR A 279 9.24 -7.38 -6.52
C THR A 279 9.27 -5.87 -6.34
N ARG A 280 10.44 -5.29 -6.09
CA ARG A 280 10.58 -3.84 -5.99
C ARG A 280 10.19 -3.17 -7.33
N ALA A 281 9.49 -2.05 -7.24
CA ALA A 281 9.16 -1.20 -8.37
C ALA A 281 10.33 -0.31 -8.78
#